data_7262358d0cf601fc724a1353c13d1dcb
#
_entry.id   7262358d0cf601fc724a1353c13d1dcb
#
_cell.length_a   1.000
_cell.length_b   1.000
_cell.length_c   1.000
_cell.angle_alpha   90.00
_cell.angle_beta   90.00
_cell.angle_gamma   90.00
#
_symmetry.space_group_name_H-M   'P 1'
#
loop_
_entity.id
_entity.type
_entity.pdbx_description
1 polymer ?
#
loop_
_entity_poly.entity_id
_entity_poly.type
_entity_poly.pdbx_seq_one_letter_code
_entity_poly.pdbx_strand_id
1 'polypeptide(L)'
;QVTHALAFYPNTIEKLLAAYTLVMDSPEDKEDEADDTERLKFDDLLNGFIDPDADNEVIQTHTAKDPDADDDDEEDEEIVDTGIDPEEAIKHFKDLIKLYKKTNQPAVKSDPKKLLKAREKTADYFMRFKIVPVLLTELKQDLKVVVAKIRDYERNIAKLATSTGMARREFIKTFAENSTNLSWIQNRLKGKPKYATKLKACKDDIVKLQKKLG
;
A
#
# COMPACT_ATOMS: atom_id res chain seq x y z
N GLN A 1 11.69 -0.13 4.62
CA GLN A 1 11.14 1.23 4.40
C GLN A 1 10.04 1.25 3.33
N VAL A 2 10.24 0.64 2.14
CA VAL A 2 9.23 0.64 1.06
C VAL A 2 7.96 -0.11 1.46
N THR A 3 8.09 -1.28 2.07
CA THR A 3 6.96 -2.11 2.52
C THR A 3 6.13 -1.39 3.60
N HIS A 4 6.80 -0.70 4.53
CA HIS A 4 6.13 0.10 5.54
C HIS A 4 5.34 1.27 4.91
N ALA A 5 5.94 1.97 3.94
CA ALA A 5 5.24 3.04 3.22
C ALA A 5 4.02 2.52 2.43
N LEU A 6 4.11 1.32 1.83
CA LEU A 6 2.99 0.65 1.19
C LEU A 6 1.85 0.35 2.18
N ALA A 7 2.17 -0.04 3.41
CA ALA A 7 1.16 -0.36 4.44
C ALA A 7 0.32 0.85 4.88
N PHE A 8 0.82 2.08 4.70
CA PHE A 8 0.03 3.30 4.93
C PHE A 8 -1.02 3.56 3.85
N TYR A 9 -0.87 2.94 2.67
CA TYR A 9 -1.85 3.05 1.61
C TYR A 9 -2.98 2.03 1.83
N PRO A 10 -4.22 2.47 2.10
CA PRO A 10 -5.33 1.58 2.50
C PRO A 10 -5.59 0.45 1.50
N ASN A 11 -5.48 0.75 0.21
CA ASN A 11 -5.71 -0.22 -0.86
C ASN A 11 -4.71 -1.40 -0.85
N THR A 12 -3.49 -1.19 -0.30
CA THR A 12 -2.51 -2.27 -0.14
C THR A 12 -3.04 -3.35 0.80
N ILE A 13 -3.58 -2.93 1.95
CA ILE A 13 -4.13 -3.85 2.94
C ILE A 13 -5.42 -4.49 2.41
N GLU A 14 -6.28 -3.72 1.75
CA GLU A 14 -7.50 -4.25 1.11
C GLU A 14 -7.18 -5.35 0.09
N LYS A 15 -6.18 -5.15 -0.75
CA LYS A 15 -5.77 -6.17 -1.73
C LYS A 15 -5.21 -7.43 -1.07
N LEU A 16 -4.36 -7.28 -0.05
CA LEU A 16 -3.85 -8.43 0.69
C LEU A 16 -5.00 -9.20 1.36
N LEU A 17 -5.96 -8.50 1.97
CA LEU A 17 -7.13 -9.14 2.58
C LEU A 17 -8.07 -9.77 1.53
N ALA A 18 -8.20 -9.17 0.35
CA ALA A 18 -8.96 -9.76 -0.75
C ALA A 18 -8.30 -11.07 -1.24
N ALA A 19 -6.97 -11.07 -1.41
CA ALA A 19 -6.22 -12.27 -1.77
C ALA A 19 -6.37 -13.36 -0.69
N TYR A 20 -6.28 -12.99 0.60
CA TYR A 20 -6.57 -13.92 1.70
C TYR A 20 -7.99 -14.52 1.61
N THR A 21 -9.00 -13.70 1.29
CA THR A 21 -10.37 -14.18 1.14
C THR A 21 -10.48 -15.20 0.00
N LEU A 22 -9.79 -14.96 -1.13
CA LEU A 22 -9.76 -15.91 -2.24
C LEU A 22 -9.13 -17.26 -1.85
N VAL A 23 -8.06 -17.25 -1.03
CA VAL A 23 -7.45 -18.48 -0.49
C VAL A 23 -8.45 -19.21 0.40
N MET A 24 -9.15 -18.51 1.30
CA MET A 24 -10.12 -19.10 2.23
C MET A 24 -11.39 -19.60 1.55
N ASP A 25 -11.81 -18.97 0.46
CA ASP A 25 -13.02 -19.36 -0.29
C ASP A 25 -12.74 -20.48 -1.31
N SER A 26 -11.46 -20.89 -1.49
CA SER A 26 -11.11 -22.05 -2.32
C SER A 26 -11.56 -23.32 -1.62
N PRO A 27 -12.48 -24.13 -2.21
CA PRO A 27 -13.01 -25.31 -1.56
C PRO A 27 -11.92 -26.38 -1.36
N GLU A 28 -11.74 -26.83 -0.10
CA GLU A 28 -10.80 -27.90 0.25
C GLU A 28 -11.19 -29.28 -0.28
N ASP A 29 -12.46 -29.48 -0.71
CA ASP A 29 -13.09 -30.78 -0.93
C ASP A 29 -13.23 -31.21 -2.39
N LYS A 30 -12.36 -30.78 -3.32
CA LYS A 30 -12.34 -31.36 -4.66
C LYS A 30 -10.99 -32.01 -4.95
N GLU A 31 -10.79 -33.21 -4.42
CA GLU A 31 -9.72 -34.13 -4.81
C GLU A 31 -9.87 -34.71 -6.21
N ASP A 32 -10.90 -34.34 -6.97
CA ASP A 32 -11.18 -34.88 -8.30
C ASP A 32 -10.74 -33.91 -9.42
N GLU A 33 -9.64 -34.29 -10.06
CA GLU A 33 -9.32 -34.14 -11.49
C GLU A 33 -9.70 -32.80 -12.19
N ALA A 34 -9.19 -31.65 -11.73
CA ALA A 34 -9.10 -30.49 -12.62
C ALA A 34 -8.01 -29.54 -12.17
N ASP A 35 -6.93 -29.54 -12.93
CA ASP A 35 -5.98 -28.43 -13.11
C ASP A 35 -5.53 -27.72 -11.82
N ASP A 36 -4.45 -28.23 -11.22
CA ASP A 36 -3.75 -27.71 -10.04
C ASP A 36 -3.21 -26.27 -10.22
N THR A 37 -3.51 -25.63 -11.35
CA THR A 37 -2.95 -24.34 -11.75
C THR A 37 -3.76 -23.11 -11.31
N GLU A 38 -4.96 -23.24 -10.76
CA GLU A 38 -5.81 -22.10 -10.40
C GLU A 38 -6.08 -21.92 -8.88
N ARG A 39 -5.51 -22.77 -8.02
CA ARG A 39 -5.72 -22.64 -6.57
C ARG A 39 -4.69 -21.71 -5.94
N LEU A 40 -5.12 -20.55 -5.49
CA LEU A 40 -4.31 -19.68 -4.63
C LEU A 40 -4.10 -20.35 -3.27
N LYS A 41 -2.83 -20.51 -2.88
CA LYS A 41 -2.39 -21.03 -1.57
C LYS A 41 -1.79 -19.89 -0.74
N PHE A 42 -1.59 -20.12 0.56
CA PHE A 42 -0.91 -19.13 1.40
C PHE A 42 0.51 -18.83 0.92
N ASP A 43 1.20 -19.83 0.36
CA ASP A 43 2.55 -19.70 -0.20
C ASP A 43 2.61 -18.79 -1.44
N ASP A 44 1.49 -18.61 -2.14
CA ASP A 44 1.37 -17.63 -3.23
C ASP A 44 1.28 -16.19 -2.73
N LEU A 45 0.92 -15.98 -1.47
CA LEU A 45 0.79 -14.67 -0.85
C LEU A 45 1.99 -14.29 0.00
N LEU A 46 2.52 -15.27 0.74
CA LEU A 46 3.49 -15.05 1.80
C LEU A 46 4.62 -16.09 1.74
N ASN A 47 5.82 -15.68 2.14
CA ASN A 47 6.96 -16.57 2.42
C ASN A 47 7.11 -16.87 3.92
N GLY A 48 6.12 -16.50 4.75
CA GLY A 48 6.12 -16.69 6.20
C GLY A 48 5.87 -15.40 6.98
N PHE A 49 6.20 -15.43 8.26
CA PHE A 49 6.03 -14.30 9.18
C PHE A 49 7.36 -13.89 9.80
N ILE A 50 7.43 -12.64 10.26
CA ILE A 50 8.53 -12.09 11.05
C ILE A 50 8.05 -12.05 12.49
N ASP A 51 8.68 -12.82 13.36
CA ASP A 51 8.47 -12.69 14.79
C ASP A 51 9.36 -11.54 15.30
N PRO A 52 8.78 -10.43 15.82
CA PRO A 52 9.56 -9.33 16.34
C PRO A 52 10.29 -9.68 17.65
N ASP A 53 9.86 -10.75 18.33
CA ASP A 53 10.42 -11.21 19.61
C ASP A 53 11.44 -12.35 19.43
N ALA A 54 11.59 -12.88 18.21
CA ALA A 54 12.65 -13.84 17.89
C ALA A 54 13.99 -13.09 17.82
N ASP A 55 14.84 -13.28 18.83
CA ASP A 55 16.23 -12.88 18.81
C ASP A 55 16.91 -13.49 17.57
N ASN A 56 17.26 -12.67 16.60
CA ASN A 56 18.18 -12.88 15.48
C ASN A 56 18.53 -14.37 15.20
N GLU A 57 17.58 -15.19 14.85
CA GLU A 57 17.90 -16.44 14.19
C GLU A 57 18.44 -16.09 12.79
N VAL A 58 19.73 -16.29 12.68
CA VAL A 58 20.55 -16.09 11.48
C VAL A 58 19.81 -16.74 10.32
N ILE A 59 19.35 -15.91 9.37
CA ILE A 59 18.90 -16.37 8.06
C ILE A 59 20.02 -17.24 7.51
N GLN A 60 19.82 -18.55 7.44
CA GLN A 60 20.68 -19.43 6.67
C GLN A 60 20.51 -19.06 5.20
N THR A 61 21.30 -18.08 4.77
CA THR A 61 21.54 -17.84 3.36
C THR A 61 22.22 -19.11 2.83
N HIS A 62 21.58 -19.78 1.87
CA HIS A 62 22.23 -20.78 1.06
C HIS A 62 23.47 -20.16 0.43
N THR A 63 24.61 -20.32 1.07
CA THR A 63 25.91 -20.07 0.47
C THR A 63 26.13 -21.16 -0.59
N ALA A 64 26.47 -20.71 -1.79
CA ALA A 64 26.85 -21.56 -2.89
C ALA A 64 27.87 -22.61 -2.41
N LYS A 65 27.60 -23.88 -2.73
CA LYS A 65 28.52 -25.00 -2.49
C LYS A 65 29.88 -24.71 -3.11
N ASP A 66 30.89 -24.80 -2.26
CA ASP A 66 32.28 -24.88 -2.68
C ASP A 66 32.50 -26.22 -3.40
N PRO A 67 33.04 -26.28 -4.63
CA PRO A 67 33.12 -27.51 -5.42
C PRO A 67 34.18 -28.50 -4.97
N ASP A 68 34.93 -28.27 -3.84
CA ASP A 68 36.06 -29.07 -3.42
C ASP A 68 35.98 -29.67 -1.99
N ALA A 69 34.77 -29.88 -1.44
CA ALA A 69 34.64 -30.61 -0.18
C ALA A 69 34.31 -32.06 -0.43
N ASP A 70 35.26 -32.94 -0.02
CA ASP A 70 35.21 -34.38 -0.11
C ASP A 70 34.05 -34.97 0.73
N ASP A 71 33.47 -35.99 0.13
CA ASP A 71 32.43 -36.92 0.50
C ASP A 71 32.72 -37.65 1.82
N ASP A 72 31.83 -37.56 2.82
CA ASP A 72 31.28 -38.71 3.60
C ASP A 72 30.39 -38.19 4.75
N ASP A 73 29.13 -38.47 4.64
CA ASP A 73 28.00 -38.55 5.57
C ASP A 73 26.77 -37.86 5.00
N GLU A 74 26.13 -38.56 4.06
CA GLU A 74 24.77 -38.28 3.62
C GLU A 74 23.78 -38.70 4.74
N GLU A 75 23.58 -37.88 5.75
CA GLU A 75 22.24 -37.74 6.34
C GLU A 75 21.46 -36.77 5.46
N ASP A 76 20.72 -37.36 4.51
CA ASP A 76 19.65 -36.69 3.77
C ASP A 76 18.61 -36.16 4.80
N GLU A 77 18.90 -35.04 5.42
CA GLU A 77 17.84 -34.24 5.99
C GLU A 77 16.99 -33.75 4.79
N GLU A 78 15.97 -34.57 4.45
CA GLU A 78 14.85 -34.04 3.65
C GLU A 78 14.45 -32.74 4.27
N ILE A 79 14.83 -31.63 3.62
CA ILE A 79 14.26 -30.28 3.88
C ILE A 79 12.80 -30.45 3.47
N VAL A 80 11.98 -30.92 4.42
CA VAL A 80 10.53 -30.86 4.28
C VAL A 80 10.24 -29.37 4.12
N ASP A 81 9.91 -28.99 2.90
CA ASP A 81 9.35 -27.67 2.60
C ASP A 81 8.00 -27.62 3.34
N THR A 82 8.08 -27.32 4.64
CA THR A 82 6.93 -27.06 5.48
C THR A 82 6.43 -25.70 5.08
N GLY A 83 5.57 -25.68 4.06
CA GLY A 83 4.83 -24.49 3.64
C GLY A 83 4.27 -23.72 4.84
N ILE A 84 3.71 -22.59 4.62
CA ILE A 84 3.17 -21.73 5.71
C ILE A 84 2.10 -22.51 6.47
N ASP A 85 2.24 -22.57 7.81
CA ASP A 85 1.20 -23.13 8.68
C ASP A 85 -0.12 -22.36 8.48
N PRO A 86 -1.17 -23.02 7.97
CA PRO A 86 -2.45 -22.37 7.71
C PRO A 86 -3.09 -21.78 8.97
N GLU A 87 -2.94 -22.42 10.13
CA GLU A 87 -3.53 -21.94 11.39
C GLU A 87 -2.85 -20.64 11.84
N GLU A 88 -1.52 -20.58 11.73
CA GLU A 88 -0.75 -19.38 12.03
C GLU A 88 -1.12 -18.25 11.06
N ALA A 89 -1.19 -18.55 9.76
CA ALA A 89 -1.60 -17.57 8.75
C ALA A 89 -2.99 -17.00 9.03
N ILE A 90 -3.98 -17.86 9.28
CA ILE A 90 -5.34 -17.45 9.61
C ILE A 90 -5.38 -16.57 10.86
N LYS A 91 -4.59 -16.86 11.88
CA LYS A 91 -4.49 -16.05 13.10
C LYS A 91 -3.96 -14.66 12.78
N HIS A 92 -2.85 -14.56 12.04
CA HIS A 92 -2.25 -13.28 11.66
C HIS A 92 -3.19 -12.46 10.76
N PHE A 93 -3.86 -13.08 9.80
CA PHE A 93 -4.85 -12.37 8.97
C PHE A 93 -6.05 -11.87 9.77
N LYS A 94 -6.58 -12.68 10.72
CA LYS A 94 -7.66 -12.24 11.61
C LYS A 94 -7.28 -11.01 12.43
N ASP A 95 -6.06 -10.94 12.92
CA ASP A 95 -5.58 -9.78 13.69
C ASP A 95 -5.37 -8.55 12.80
N LEU A 96 -4.83 -8.72 11.59
CA LEU A 96 -4.75 -7.64 10.60
C LEU A 96 -6.14 -7.10 10.24
N ILE A 97 -7.12 -7.98 10.03
CA ILE A 97 -8.53 -7.60 9.76
C ILE A 97 -9.11 -6.77 10.91
N LYS A 98 -8.87 -7.15 12.18
CA LYS A 98 -9.33 -6.38 13.35
C LYS A 98 -8.73 -4.98 13.38
N LEU A 99 -7.42 -4.86 13.13
CA LEU A 99 -6.73 -3.58 13.07
C LEU A 99 -7.25 -2.71 11.93
N TYR A 100 -7.42 -3.30 10.75
CA TYR A 100 -7.94 -2.60 9.57
C TYR A 100 -9.39 -2.14 9.77
N LYS A 101 -10.27 -3.00 10.31
CA LYS A 101 -11.65 -2.61 10.66
C LYS A 101 -11.68 -1.46 11.65
N LYS A 102 -10.81 -1.46 12.66
CA LYS A 102 -10.68 -0.38 13.64
C LYS A 102 -10.27 0.93 12.98
N THR A 103 -9.31 0.89 12.07
CA THR A 103 -8.84 2.06 11.29
C THR A 103 -9.98 2.67 10.46
N ASN A 104 -10.89 1.83 9.96
CA ASN A 104 -12.01 2.25 9.11
C ASN A 104 -13.25 2.71 9.89
N GLN A 105 -13.25 2.66 11.23
CA GLN A 105 -14.38 3.15 12.03
C GLN A 105 -14.62 4.65 11.84
N PRO A 106 -15.88 5.12 11.70
CA PRO A 106 -16.19 6.53 11.52
C PRO A 106 -15.61 7.44 12.62
N ALA A 107 -15.63 6.99 13.87
CA ALA A 107 -15.08 7.70 15.02
C ALA A 107 -13.54 7.89 14.94
N VAL A 108 -12.83 6.97 14.28
CA VAL A 108 -11.39 7.05 14.06
C VAL A 108 -11.09 7.93 12.84
N LYS A 109 -11.86 7.78 11.75
CA LYS A 109 -11.70 8.59 10.52
C LYS A 109 -11.98 10.08 10.75
N SER A 110 -12.85 10.42 11.70
CA SER A 110 -13.18 11.82 12.02
C SER A 110 -12.06 12.57 12.75
N ASP A 111 -11.14 11.86 13.41
CA ASP A 111 -10.01 12.44 14.14
C ASP A 111 -8.68 12.12 13.44
N PRO A 112 -8.01 13.11 12.81
CA PRO A 112 -6.76 12.87 12.09
C PRO A 112 -5.66 12.24 12.94
N LYS A 113 -5.59 12.57 14.22
CA LYS A 113 -4.57 12.02 15.15
C LYS A 113 -4.84 10.55 15.46
N LYS A 114 -6.12 10.21 15.69
CA LYS A 114 -6.52 8.82 15.93
C LYS A 114 -6.34 7.97 14.69
N LEU A 115 -6.68 8.52 13.52
CA LEU A 115 -6.52 7.87 12.23
C LEU A 115 -5.04 7.56 11.95
N LEU A 116 -4.15 8.54 12.18
CA LEU A 116 -2.71 8.33 11.98
C LEU A 116 -2.19 7.19 12.88
N LYS A 117 -2.48 7.24 14.19
CA LYS A 117 -2.07 6.19 15.13
C LYS A 117 -2.66 4.81 14.78
N ALA A 118 -3.88 4.76 14.28
CA ALA A 118 -4.49 3.50 13.87
C ALA A 118 -3.80 2.94 12.61
N ARG A 119 -3.47 3.80 11.65
CA ARG A 119 -2.71 3.43 10.44
C ARG A 119 -1.29 2.97 10.78
N GLU A 120 -0.58 3.65 11.67
CA GLU A 120 0.74 3.24 12.15
C GLU A 120 0.68 1.82 12.72
N LYS A 121 -0.23 1.54 13.65
CA LYS A 121 -0.38 0.20 14.22
C LYS A 121 -0.71 -0.87 13.18
N THR A 122 -1.53 -0.54 12.19
CA THR A 122 -1.86 -1.47 11.12
C THR A 122 -0.64 -1.71 10.20
N ALA A 123 0.14 -0.66 9.92
CA ALA A 123 1.36 -0.75 9.14
C ALA A 123 2.45 -1.55 9.85
N ASP A 124 2.64 -1.32 11.16
CA ASP A 124 3.59 -2.09 11.97
C ASP A 124 3.23 -3.57 12.00
N TYR A 125 1.94 -3.89 12.12
CA TYR A 125 1.50 -5.27 12.09
C TYR A 125 1.66 -5.90 10.69
N PHE A 126 1.39 -5.15 9.62
CA PHE A 126 1.61 -5.57 8.25
C PHE A 126 3.08 -5.93 7.95
N MET A 127 4.02 -5.28 8.63
CA MET A 127 5.45 -5.58 8.48
C MET A 127 5.85 -7.00 8.95
N ARG A 128 4.98 -7.69 9.71
CA ARG A 128 5.20 -9.08 10.11
C ARG A 128 5.04 -10.06 8.95
N PHE A 129 4.30 -9.68 7.91
CA PHE A 129 4.06 -10.53 6.75
C PHE A 129 5.25 -10.46 5.77
N LYS A 130 5.90 -11.58 5.51
CA LYS A 130 6.90 -11.72 4.45
C LYS A 130 6.18 -11.95 3.12
N ILE A 131 5.70 -10.89 2.51
CA ILE A 131 4.92 -10.95 1.27
C ILE A 131 5.80 -11.42 0.11
N VAL A 132 5.28 -12.32 -0.73
CA VAL A 132 5.98 -12.80 -1.91
C VAL A 132 6.34 -11.64 -2.87
N PRO A 133 7.49 -11.71 -3.56
CA PRO A 133 7.96 -10.61 -4.43
C PRO A 133 6.99 -10.25 -5.56
N VAL A 134 6.24 -11.22 -6.08
CA VAL A 134 5.25 -10.99 -7.14
C VAL A 134 4.15 -10.07 -6.64
N LEU A 135 3.46 -10.43 -5.55
CA LEU A 135 2.40 -9.62 -4.96
C LEU A 135 2.91 -8.25 -4.51
N LEU A 136 4.12 -8.19 -3.92
CA LEU A 136 4.74 -6.92 -3.54
C LEU A 136 4.99 -6.01 -4.75
N THR A 137 5.32 -6.58 -5.91
CA THR A 137 5.53 -5.83 -7.15
C THR A 137 4.22 -5.26 -7.68
N GLU A 138 3.13 -6.03 -7.63
CA GLU A 138 1.79 -5.56 -7.98
C GLU A 138 1.32 -4.41 -7.10
N LEU A 139 1.47 -4.55 -5.78
CA LEU A 139 1.13 -3.50 -4.82
C LEU A 139 1.92 -2.20 -5.07
N LYS A 140 3.21 -2.32 -5.42
CA LYS A 140 4.05 -1.17 -5.81
C LYS A 140 3.57 -0.53 -7.11
N GLN A 141 3.15 -1.34 -8.08
CA GLN A 141 2.68 -0.83 -9.37
C GLN A 141 1.37 -0.04 -9.20
N ASP A 142 0.44 -0.52 -8.39
CA ASP A 142 -0.79 0.19 -8.07
C ASP A 142 -0.52 1.56 -7.45
N LEU A 143 0.39 1.61 -6.48
CA LEU A 143 0.78 2.88 -5.86
C LEU A 143 1.40 3.83 -6.89
N LYS A 144 2.23 3.33 -7.82
CA LYS A 144 2.79 4.15 -8.90
C LYS A 144 1.70 4.74 -9.79
N VAL A 145 0.67 3.96 -10.14
CA VAL A 145 -0.47 4.43 -10.94
C VAL A 145 -1.22 5.55 -10.21
N VAL A 146 -1.46 5.41 -8.91
CA VAL A 146 -2.13 6.45 -8.11
C VAL A 146 -1.28 7.72 -8.03
N VAL A 147 0.01 7.59 -7.76
CA VAL A 147 0.95 8.73 -7.71
C VAL A 147 1.01 9.45 -9.08
N ALA A 148 1.00 8.70 -10.18
CA ALA A 148 0.96 9.29 -11.53
C ALA A 148 -0.32 10.11 -11.74
N LYS A 149 -1.49 9.58 -11.35
CA LYS A 149 -2.77 10.30 -11.41
C LYS A 149 -2.77 11.58 -10.58
N ILE A 150 -2.24 11.53 -9.35
CA ILE A 150 -2.11 12.71 -8.48
C ILE A 150 -1.26 13.79 -9.18
N ARG A 151 -0.09 13.41 -9.70
CA ARG A 151 0.80 14.32 -10.43
C ARG A 151 0.15 14.94 -11.68
N ASP A 152 -0.68 14.16 -12.38
CA ASP A 152 -1.41 14.68 -13.54
C ASP A 152 -2.48 15.68 -13.14
N TYR A 153 -3.23 15.43 -12.06
CA TYR A 153 -4.19 16.42 -11.54
C TYR A 153 -3.49 17.70 -11.09
N GLU A 154 -2.40 17.59 -10.32
CA GLU A 154 -1.61 18.76 -9.90
C GLU A 154 -1.05 19.54 -11.09
N ARG A 155 -0.54 18.86 -12.11
CA ARG A 155 -0.05 19.48 -13.35
C ARG A 155 -1.15 20.21 -14.10
N ASN A 156 -2.35 19.63 -14.17
CA ASN A 156 -3.50 20.26 -14.82
C ASN A 156 -3.97 21.49 -14.04
N ILE A 157 -4.02 21.45 -12.71
CA ILE A 157 -4.32 22.61 -11.88
C ILE A 157 -3.27 23.71 -12.08
N ALA A 158 -1.99 23.33 -12.12
CA ALA A 158 -0.90 24.28 -12.38
C ALA A 158 -1.04 24.96 -13.75
N LYS A 159 -1.38 24.21 -14.80
CA LYS A 159 -1.63 24.74 -16.15
C LYS A 159 -2.81 25.73 -16.13
N LEU A 160 -3.93 25.36 -15.52
CA LEU A 160 -5.11 26.23 -15.39
C LEU A 160 -4.76 27.53 -14.64
N ALA A 161 -4.09 27.42 -13.49
CA ALA A 161 -3.73 28.57 -12.70
C ALA A 161 -2.74 29.50 -13.44
N THR A 162 -1.71 28.95 -14.08
CA THR A 162 -0.71 29.74 -14.80
C THR A 162 -1.26 30.38 -16.08
N SER A 163 -2.20 29.73 -16.78
CA SER A 163 -2.87 30.31 -17.96
C SER A 163 -3.67 31.58 -17.64
N THR A 164 -4.08 31.76 -16.38
CA THR A 164 -4.75 32.98 -15.94
C THR A 164 -3.82 34.19 -15.79
N GLY A 165 -2.50 33.97 -15.79
CA GLY A 165 -1.47 34.97 -15.52
C GLY A 165 -0.87 34.88 -14.10
N MET A 166 -1.23 33.87 -13.31
CA MET A 166 -0.56 33.59 -12.03
C MET A 166 0.87 33.14 -12.27
N ALA A 167 1.84 33.73 -11.57
CA ALA A 167 3.23 33.28 -11.69
C ALA A 167 3.38 31.85 -11.15
N ARG A 168 4.09 30.98 -11.90
CA ARG A 168 4.33 29.58 -11.50
C ARG A 168 4.94 29.46 -10.10
N ARG A 169 5.85 30.38 -9.74
CA ARG A 169 6.48 30.40 -8.40
C ARG A 169 5.45 30.68 -7.30
N GLU A 170 4.50 31.59 -7.55
CA GLU A 170 3.40 31.88 -6.64
C GLU A 170 2.46 30.69 -6.48
N PHE A 171 2.12 30.02 -7.59
CA PHE A 171 1.33 28.79 -7.56
C PHE A 171 1.98 27.74 -6.68
N ILE A 172 3.24 27.37 -6.95
CA ILE A 172 3.96 26.33 -6.19
C ILE A 172 3.97 26.67 -4.70
N LYS A 173 4.34 27.90 -4.33
CA LYS A 173 4.43 28.34 -2.93
C LYS A 173 3.10 28.25 -2.18
N THR A 174 1.98 28.45 -2.87
CA THR A 174 0.68 28.54 -2.21
C THR A 174 -0.16 27.29 -2.34
N PHE A 175 0.09 26.46 -3.35
CA PHE A 175 -0.68 25.26 -3.64
C PHE A 175 -0.11 24.00 -2.97
N ALA A 176 1.21 23.91 -2.76
CA ALA A 176 1.87 22.70 -2.25
C ALA A 176 1.25 22.20 -0.92
N GLU A 177 0.95 23.10 0.01
CA GLU A 177 0.34 22.76 1.30
C GLU A 177 -1.20 22.80 1.28
N ASN A 178 -1.79 23.16 0.14
CA ASN A 178 -3.23 23.36 -0.02
C ASN A 178 -3.82 22.55 -1.18
N SER A 179 -3.16 21.50 -1.62
CA SER A 179 -3.57 20.71 -2.79
C SER A 179 -4.99 20.16 -2.68
N THR A 180 -5.41 19.73 -1.48
CA THR A 180 -6.75 19.22 -1.17
C THR A 180 -7.69 20.25 -0.55
N ASN A 181 -7.19 21.46 -0.25
CA ASN A 181 -7.97 22.51 0.38
C ASN A 181 -8.82 23.27 -0.65
N LEU A 182 -10.11 22.96 -0.71
CA LEU A 182 -11.06 23.57 -1.64
C LEU A 182 -11.23 25.09 -1.45
N SER A 183 -10.84 25.64 -0.29
CA SER A 183 -10.87 27.08 -0.03
C SER A 183 -9.67 27.83 -0.62
N TRP A 184 -8.64 27.11 -1.12
CA TRP A 184 -7.42 27.73 -1.66
C TRP A 184 -7.71 28.77 -2.73
N ILE A 185 -8.54 28.44 -3.72
CA ILE A 185 -8.86 29.35 -4.81
C ILE A 185 -9.64 30.60 -4.31
N GLN A 186 -10.55 30.41 -3.35
CA GLN A 186 -11.29 31.54 -2.76
C GLN A 186 -10.34 32.49 -2.01
N ASN A 187 -9.37 31.94 -1.28
CA ASN A 187 -8.36 32.70 -0.56
C ASN A 187 -7.44 33.48 -1.54
N ARG A 188 -7.13 32.91 -2.70
CA ARG A 188 -6.38 33.64 -3.76
C ARG A 188 -7.19 34.77 -4.38
N LEU A 189 -8.50 34.64 -4.51
CA LEU A 189 -9.37 35.67 -5.08
C LEU A 189 -9.58 36.88 -4.13
N LYS A 190 -9.49 36.68 -2.79
CA LYS A 190 -9.66 37.76 -1.80
C LYS A 190 -8.68 38.94 -1.97
N GLY A 191 -7.45 38.67 -2.40
CA GLY A 191 -6.41 39.65 -2.63
C GLY A 191 -6.61 40.51 -3.90
N LYS A 192 -7.65 40.28 -4.69
CA LYS A 192 -7.92 40.95 -5.98
C LYS A 192 -6.69 41.06 -6.89
N PRO A 193 -5.94 39.99 -7.14
CA PRO A 193 -4.76 40.02 -8.01
C PRO A 193 -5.18 40.34 -9.45
N LYS A 194 -4.25 40.81 -10.29
CA LYS A 194 -4.49 41.13 -11.71
C LYS A 194 -5.12 39.97 -12.50
N TYR A 195 -4.87 38.74 -12.09
CA TYR A 195 -5.39 37.50 -12.70
C TYR A 195 -6.73 37.03 -12.11
N ALA A 196 -7.31 37.74 -11.12
CA ALA A 196 -8.49 37.29 -10.38
C ALA A 196 -9.69 36.94 -11.28
N THR A 197 -9.98 37.79 -12.27
CA THR A 197 -11.13 37.58 -13.19
C THR A 197 -10.99 36.30 -13.97
N LYS A 198 -9.81 36.03 -14.55
CA LYS A 198 -9.52 34.81 -15.30
C LYS A 198 -9.48 33.61 -14.38
N LEU A 199 -8.91 33.74 -13.18
CA LEU A 199 -8.86 32.65 -12.19
C LEU A 199 -10.27 32.25 -11.71
N LYS A 200 -11.18 33.24 -11.58
CA LYS A 200 -12.58 32.98 -11.24
C LYS A 200 -13.30 32.15 -12.30
N ALA A 201 -13.00 32.38 -13.59
CA ALA A 201 -13.56 31.58 -14.69
C ALA A 201 -13.12 30.09 -14.62
N CYS A 202 -11.88 29.80 -14.18
CA CYS A 202 -11.37 28.44 -14.05
C CYS A 202 -11.65 27.81 -12.67
N LYS A 203 -12.39 28.48 -11.79
CA LYS A 203 -12.62 28.05 -10.39
C LYS A 203 -13.21 26.64 -10.32
N ASP A 204 -14.26 26.38 -11.06
CA ASP A 204 -15.01 25.11 -10.96
C ASP A 204 -14.19 23.93 -11.47
N ASP A 205 -13.38 24.13 -12.49
CA ASP A 205 -12.48 23.10 -13.01
C ASP A 205 -11.34 22.79 -12.02
N ILE A 206 -10.76 23.81 -11.40
CA ILE A 206 -9.75 23.63 -10.36
C ILE A 206 -10.34 22.88 -9.16
N VAL A 207 -11.52 23.28 -8.69
CA VAL A 207 -12.21 22.62 -7.57
C VAL A 207 -12.56 21.16 -7.90
N LYS A 208 -13.00 20.86 -9.14
CA LYS A 208 -13.22 19.48 -9.59
C LYS A 208 -11.95 18.63 -9.52
N LEU A 209 -10.82 19.18 -9.96
CA LEU A 209 -9.53 18.49 -9.89
C LEU A 209 -9.05 18.32 -8.45
N GLN A 210 -9.21 19.34 -7.60
CA GLN A 210 -8.87 19.24 -6.17
C GLN A 210 -9.69 18.17 -5.43
N LYS A 211 -10.97 18.02 -5.76
CA LYS A 211 -11.81 16.94 -5.21
C LYS A 211 -11.34 15.54 -5.60
N LYS A 212 -10.58 15.39 -6.69
CA LYS A 212 -9.98 14.11 -7.11
C LYS A 212 -8.63 13.87 -6.45
N LEU A 213 -8.04 14.89 -5.81
CA LEU A 213 -6.80 14.78 -5.04
C LEU A 213 -7.05 14.38 -3.57
N GLY A 214 -8.20 14.67 -3.01
CA GLY A 214 -8.61 14.33 -1.63
C GLY A 214 -9.62 13.22 -1.60
#